data_f3d7af4eb3747fce7ae323f0643d8bac
#
_entry.id   f3d7af4eb3747fce7ae323f0643d8bac
#
_cell.length_a   1.000
_cell.length_b   1.000
_cell.length_c   1.000
_cell.angle_alpha   90.00
_cell.angle_beta   90.00
_cell.angle_gamma   90.00
#
_symmetry.space_group_name_H-M   'P 1'
#
loop_
_entity.id
_entity.type
_entity.pdbx_description
1 polymer ?
#
loop_
_entity_poly.entity_id
_entity_poly.type
_entity_poly.pdbx_seq_one_letter_code
_entity_poly.pdbx_strand_id
1 'polypeptide(L)'
;HISGLPGLLLTMGNADRTEPLTLVGPRGLERVVNALRVIAPELPFEIKFIELTEPQQQIRLHGYVIDAFKVNHRVACYGYSISIERAGMFDVGKARQNEVPIPLWSKLQKGETIRTEDGRIYQPEMVLGPARKGLKVTYTTDTRPTDSIVRNARGSDLFICEGMYGEKGDVNNAVKYKHMTFEEAGRLAKQAGVKELWLTHYSPALNRPEQYIEDVRQIFQ
;
A
#
# COMPACT_ATOMS: atom_id res chain seq x y z
N HIS A 1 5.95 -14.61 8.60
CA HIS A 1 5.48 -13.90 7.37
C HIS A 1 6.56 -13.73 6.31
N ILE A 2 7.82 -13.63 6.68
CA ILE A 2 8.94 -13.46 5.73
C ILE A 2 9.51 -14.79 5.21
N SER A 3 9.17 -15.92 5.80
CA SER A 3 9.74 -17.23 5.47
C SER A 3 9.49 -17.68 4.03
N GLY A 4 8.41 -17.23 3.41
CA GLY A 4 8.12 -17.52 2.00
C GLY A 4 8.87 -16.66 0.99
N LEU A 5 9.53 -15.58 1.44
CA LEU A 5 10.18 -14.63 0.55
C LEU A 5 11.30 -15.24 -0.30
N PRO A 6 12.18 -16.13 0.22
CA PRO A 6 13.22 -16.76 -0.62
C PRO A 6 12.63 -17.53 -1.81
N GLY A 7 11.53 -18.28 -1.58
CA GLY A 7 10.84 -18.99 -2.66
C GLY A 7 10.23 -18.06 -3.70
N LEU A 8 9.65 -16.94 -3.25
CA LEU A 8 9.12 -15.91 -4.16
C LEU A 8 10.24 -15.30 -5.02
N LEU A 9 11.39 -14.95 -4.42
CA LEU A 9 12.53 -14.39 -5.14
C LEU A 9 13.08 -15.37 -6.19
N LEU A 10 13.18 -16.66 -5.85
CA LEU A 10 13.57 -17.69 -6.80
C LEU A 10 12.57 -17.81 -7.96
N THR A 11 11.27 -17.81 -7.65
CA THR A 11 10.22 -17.88 -8.67
C THR A 11 10.29 -16.69 -9.61
N MET A 12 10.53 -15.48 -9.08
CA MET A 12 10.71 -14.28 -9.91
C MET A 12 11.95 -14.38 -10.82
N GLY A 13 13.04 -14.93 -10.32
CA GLY A 13 14.25 -15.18 -11.14
C GLY A 13 14.01 -16.22 -12.23
N ASN A 14 13.30 -17.31 -11.91
CA ASN A 14 12.95 -18.35 -12.88
C ASN A 14 11.93 -17.87 -13.93
N ALA A 15 11.22 -16.78 -13.67
CA ALA A 15 10.36 -16.10 -14.63
C ALA A 15 11.10 -14.98 -15.41
N ASP A 16 12.39 -15.11 -15.57
CA ASP A 16 13.27 -14.23 -16.36
C ASP A 16 13.27 -12.75 -15.92
N ARG A 17 12.94 -12.47 -14.65
CA ARG A 17 13.04 -11.12 -14.13
C ARG A 17 14.50 -10.69 -14.04
N THR A 18 14.84 -9.58 -14.67
CA THR A 18 16.18 -8.94 -14.62
C THR A 18 16.15 -7.55 -13.98
N GLU A 19 14.97 -6.90 -13.93
CA GLU A 19 14.83 -5.58 -13.34
C GLU A 19 14.98 -5.62 -11.80
N PRO A 20 15.62 -4.59 -11.23
CA PRO A 20 15.80 -4.49 -9.78
C PRO A 20 14.48 -4.62 -9.01
N LEU A 21 14.51 -5.29 -7.87
CA LEU A 21 13.40 -5.42 -6.94
C LEU A 21 13.67 -4.57 -5.71
N THR A 22 12.73 -3.69 -5.35
CA THR A 22 12.82 -2.93 -4.10
C THR A 22 11.99 -3.61 -3.01
N LEU A 23 12.62 -3.92 -1.88
CA LEU A 23 11.97 -4.39 -0.67
C LEU A 23 11.92 -3.28 0.37
N VAL A 24 10.73 -3.04 0.90
CA VAL A 24 10.48 -2.03 1.92
C VAL A 24 10.00 -2.72 3.19
N GLY A 25 10.61 -2.42 4.34
CA GLY A 25 10.18 -3.03 5.60
C GLY A 25 10.91 -2.47 6.82
N PRO A 26 10.67 -3.01 8.01
CA PRO A 26 11.25 -2.52 9.24
C PRO A 26 12.78 -2.66 9.25
N ARG A 27 13.43 -1.91 10.14
CA ARG A 27 14.87 -1.98 10.37
C ARG A 27 15.35 -3.42 10.56
N GLY A 28 16.43 -3.79 9.91
CA GLY A 28 17.00 -5.13 9.87
C GLY A 28 16.46 -6.01 8.75
N LEU A 29 15.62 -5.47 7.86
CA LEU A 29 15.07 -6.18 6.69
C LEU A 29 16.18 -6.78 5.83
N GLU A 30 17.18 -5.98 5.45
CA GLU A 30 18.29 -6.43 4.60
C GLU A 30 19.02 -7.61 5.22
N ARG A 31 19.38 -7.50 6.49
CA ARG A 31 20.09 -8.58 7.22
C ARG A 31 19.28 -9.87 7.22
N VAL A 32 17.97 -9.79 7.50
CA VAL A 32 17.09 -10.97 7.56
C VAL A 32 16.91 -11.59 6.18
N VAL A 33 16.67 -10.78 5.15
CA VAL A 33 16.50 -11.28 3.78
C VAL A 33 17.76 -11.96 3.29
N ASN A 34 18.94 -11.35 3.51
CA ASN A 34 20.21 -11.93 3.10
C ASN A 34 20.52 -13.24 3.84
N ALA A 35 20.16 -13.36 5.11
CA ALA A 35 20.30 -14.61 5.87
C ALA A 35 19.37 -15.71 5.34
N LEU A 36 18.13 -15.38 4.97
CA LEU A 36 17.18 -16.33 4.41
C LEU A 36 17.56 -16.76 2.99
N ARG A 37 18.23 -15.87 2.24
CA ARG A 37 18.66 -16.13 0.85
C ARG A 37 19.86 -17.06 0.72
N VAL A 38 20.41 -17.58 1.78
CA VAL A 38 21.53 -18.53 1.72
C VAL A 38 21.20 -19.76 0.85
N ILE A 39 19.93 -20.11 0.69
CA ILE A 39 19.45 -21.19 -0.20
C ILE A 39 19.32 -20.76 -1.66
N ALA A 40 19.40 -19.46 -1.95
CA ALA A 40 19.27 -18.83 -3.27
C ALA A 40 20.24 -17.63 -3.35
N PRO A 41 21.56 -17.88 -3.32
CA PRO A 41 22.55 -16.80 -3.19
C PRO A 41 22.60 -15.92 -4.45
N GLU A 42 22.35 -16.50 -5.62
CA GLU A 42 22.39 -15.82 -6.91
C GLU A 42 20.97 -15.59 -7.44
N LEU A 43 20.71 -14.37 -7.85
CA LEU A 43 19.49 -13.96 -8.53
C LEU A 43 19.84 -13.17 -9.78
N PRO A 44 19.07 -13.27 -10.87
CA PRO A 44 19.34 -12.52 -12.10
C PRO A 44 19.00 -11.02 -11.99
N PHE A 45 18.60 -10.54 -10.82
CA PHE A 45 18.25 -9.14 -10.53
C PHE A 45 18.81 -8.68 -9.19
N GLU A 46 19.03 -7.37 -9.09
CA GLU A 46 19.45 -6.69 -7.86
C GLU A 46 18.26 -6.57 -6.88
N ILE A 47 18.52 -6.72 -5.58
CA ILE A 47 17.57 -6.36 -4.54
C ILE A 47 18.01 -5.05 -3.89
N LYS A 48 17.13 -4.05 -3.90
CA LYS A 48 17.29 -2.77 -3.20
C LYS A 48 16.47 -2.79 -1.91
N PHE A 49 17.04 -2.30 -0.82
CA PHE A 49 16.38 -2.28 0.48
C PHE A 49 16.07 -0.85 0.91
N ILE A 50 14.86 -0.65 1.42
CA ILE A 50 14.44 0.57 2.10
C ILE A 50 13.98 0.16 3.51
N GLU A 51 14.83 0.42 4.50
CA GLU A 51 14.52 0.14 5.89
C GLU A 51 13.78 1.32 6.53
N LEU A 52 12.62 1.03 7.12
CA LEU A 52 11.78 2.00 7.79
C LEU A 52 12.32 2.27 9.20
N THR A 53 12.57 3.53 9.51
CA THR A 53 13.08 3.98 10.81
C THR A 53 12.08 4.83 11.58
N GLU A 54 11.20 5.53 10.86
CA GLU A 54 10.23 6.46 11.43
C GLU A 54 8.87 5.79 11.66
N PRO A 55 8.09 6.25 12.64
CA PRO A 55 6.73 5.76 12.88
C PRO A 55 5.77 5.99 11.70
N GLN A 56 6.04 7.01 10.88
CA GLN A 56 5.32 7.33 9.65
C GLN A 56 6.35 7.76 8.60
N GLN A 57 6.35 7.09 7.46
CA GLN A 57 7.30 7.39 6.40
C GLN A 57 6.63 7.26 5.03
N GLN A 58 6.77 8.29 4.20
CA GLN A 58 6.28 8.26 2.83
C GLN A 58 7.41 7.93 1.84
N ILE A 59 7.11 7.05 0.89
CA ILE A 59 8.03 6.63 -0.16
C ILE A 59 7.32 6.82 -1.49
N ARG A 60 8.01 7.41 -2.47
CA ARG A 60 7.53 7.49 -3.85
C ARG A 60 8.35 6.56 -4.71
N LEU A 61 7.69 5.59 -5.34
CA LEU A 61 8.34 4.52 -6.08
C LEU A 61 7.48 4.12 -7.28
N HIS A 62 8.05 4.15 -8.48
CA HIS A 62 7.38 3.73 -9.73
C HIS A 62 5.99 4.33 -9.95
N GLY A 63 5.80 5.60 -9.58
CA GLY A 63 4.50 6.29 -9.73
C GLY A 63 3.48 6.01 -8.61
N TYR A 64 3.86 5.19 -7.63
CA TYR A 64 3.09 4.97 -6.41
C TYR A 64 3.54 5.89 -5.29
N VAL A 65 2.59 6.30 -4.45
CA VAL A 65 2.85 6.90 -3.15
C VAL A 65 2.54 5.85 -2.10
N ILE A 66 3.54 5.52 -1.30
CA ILE A 66 3.47 4.49 -0.26
C ILE A 66 3.65 5.17 1.09
N ASP A 67 2.61 5.17 1.91
CA ASP A 67 2.66 5.62 3.29
C ASP A 67 2.83 4.39 4.19
N ALA A 68 4.03 4.21 4.72
CA ALA A 68 4.33 3.20 5.72
C ALA A 68 4.06 3.77 7.12
N PHE A 69 3.34 3.06 7.95
CA PHE A 69 2.97 3.52 9.29
C PHE A 69 3.10 2.40 10.31
N LYS A 70 3.71 2.74 11.46
CA LYS A 70 3.90 1.78 12.55
C LYS A 70 2.57 1.36 13.16
N VAL A 71 2.43 0.07 13.40
CA VAL A 71 1.27 -0.55 14.04
C VAL A 71 1.66 -1.19 15.39
N ASN A 72 0.69 -1.71 16.13
CA ASN A 72 0.89 -2.20 17.49
C ASN A 72 0.98 -3.73 17.53
N HIS A 73 2.19 -4.24 17.34
CA HIS A 73 2.49 -5.67 17.50
C HIS A 73 3.68 -5.89 18.45
N ARG A 74 4.03 -7.16 18.73
CA ARG A 74 5.15 -7.54 19.63
C ARG A 74 6.52 -7.23 19.05
N VAL A 75 6.63 -7.29 17.73
CA VAL A 75 7.82 -6.92 16.95
C VAL A 75 7.56 -5.66 16.16
N ALA A 76 8.60 -5.04 15.61
CA ALA A 76 8.44 -3.90 14.72
C ALA A 76 7.60 -4.32 13.50
N CYS A 77 6.42 -3.72 13.38
CA CYS A 77 5.44 -4.01 12.33
C CYS A 77 4.90 -2.72 11.74
N TYR A 78 4.67 -2.73 10.43
CA TYR A 78 4.14 -1.60 9.68
C TYR A 78 2.92 -2.01 8.86
N GLY A 79 1.95 -1.11 8.81
CA GLY A 79 0.94 -1.11 7.77
C GLY A 79 1.39 -0.23 6.60
N TYR A 80 0.76 -0.42 5.44
CA TYR A 80 1.09 0.29 4.22
C TYR A 80 -0.18 0.77 3.54
N SER A 81 -0.23 2.07 3.19
CA SER A 81 -1.21 2.61 2.26
C SER A 81 -0.52 2.90 0.94
N ILE A 82 -0.98 2.28 -0.12
CA ILE A 82 -0.43 2.46 -1.46
C ILE A 82 -1.47 3.20 -2.29
N SER A 83 -1.08 4.34 -2.86
CA SER A 83 -1.96 5.14 -3.70
C SER A 83 -1.32 5.45 -5.05
N ILE A 84 -2.18 5.55 -6.06
CA ILE A 84 -1.84 6.03 -7.40
C ILE A 84 -2.56 7.35 -7.59
N GLU A 85 -1.80 8.43 -7.76
CA GLU A 85 -2.32 9.73 -8.15
C GLU A 85 -2.70 9.71 -9.64
N ARG A 86 -3.88 10.20 -9.96
CA ARG A 86 -4.36 10.25 -11.36
C ARG A 86 -4.45 11.70 -11.81
N ALA A 87 -3.59 12.08 -12.75
CA ALA A 87 -3.66 13.38 -13.38
C ALA A 87 -5.04 13.61 -14.03
N GLY A 88 -5.39 14.86 -14.23
CA GLY A 88 -6.55 15.27 -15.00
C GLY A 88 -6.54 14.67 -16.41
N MET A 89 -7.70 14.61 -17.04
CA MET A 89 -7.75 14.31 -18.46
C MET A 89 -7.16 15.49 -19.27
N PHE A 90 -6.57 15.17 -20.40
CA PHE A 90 -6.09 16.20 -21.30
C PHE A 90 -7.29 17.04 -21.81
N ASP A 91 -7.16 18.36 -21.72
CA ASP A 91 -8.17 19.33 -22.10
C ASP A 91 -7.65 20.18 -23.26
N VAL A 92 -8.14 19.88 -24.46
CA VAL A 92 -7.77 20.60 -25.71
C VAL A 92 -8.14 22.07 -25.64
N GLY A 93 -9.30 22.39 -25.03
CA GLY A 93 -9.76 23.79 -24.90
C GLY A 93 -8.80 24.60 -24.03
N LYS A 94 -8.42 24.03 -22.89
CA LYS A 94 -7.45 24.62 -21.95
C LYS A 94 -6.06 24.75 -22.56
N ALA A 95 -5.59 23.73 -23.29
CA ALA A 95 -4.31 23.77 -23.99
C ALA A 95 -4.26 24.91 -25.03
N ARG A 96 -5.33 25.08 -25.78
CA ARG A 96 -5.47 26.19 -26.76
C ARG A 96 -5.58 27.57 -26.09
N GLN A 97 -6.37 27.66 -25.02
CA GLN A 97 -6.51 28.91 -24.24
C GLN A 97 -5.19 29.39 -23.64
N ASN A 98 -4.35 28.43 -23.22
CA ASN A 98 -3.01 28.71 -22.67
C ASN A 98 -1.92 28.80 -23.76
N GLU A 99 -2.32 28.81 -25.05
CA GLU A 99 -1.41 28.91 -26.20
C GLU A 99 -0.26 27.87 -26.17
N VAL A 100 -0.56 26.64 -25.69
CA VAL A 100 0.45 25.58 -25.59
C VAL A 100 0.69 24.98 -26.97
N PRO A 101 1.95 24.96 -27.47
CA PRO A 101 2.29 24.34 -28.75
C PRO A 101 1.95 22.85 -28.79
N ILE A 102 1.31 22.39 -29.85
CA ILE A 102 0.87 21.01 -30.04
C ILE A 102 2.00 19.97 -29.80
N PRO A 103 3.26 20.18 -30.27
CA PRO A 103 4.33 19.22 -30.00
C PRO A 103 4.62 18.97 -28.52
N LEU A 104 4.24 19.89 -27.62
CA LEU A 104 4.47 19.77 -26.18
C LEU A 104 3.34 19.02 -25.46
N TRP A 105 2.18 18.84 -26.06
CA TRP A 105 0.99 18.29 -25.43
C TRP A 105 1.22 16.92 -24.81
N SER A 106 1.86 15.99 -25.54
CA SER A 106 2.10 14.63 -25.06
C SER A 106 3.03 14.58 -23.84
N LYS A 107 4.03 15.46 -23.78
CA LYS A 107 4.97 15.54 -22.65
C LYS A 107 4.29 16.12 -21.42
N LEU A 108 3.56 17.23 -21.60
CA LEU A 108 2.78 17.85 -20.52
C LEU A 108 1.69 16.92 -19.98
N GLN A 109 1.02 16.14 -20.86
CA GLN A 109 0.05 15.14 -20.43
C GLN A 109 0.67 14.05 -19.55
N LYS A 110 1.95 13.74 -19.75
CA LYS A 110 2.72 12.79 -18.93
C LYS A 110 3.25 13.40 -17.62
N GLY A 111 2.98 14.68 -17.37
CA GLY A 111 3.40 15.37 -16.15
C GLY A 111 4.76 16.06 -16.25
N GLU A 112 5.34 16.18 -17.46
CA GLU A 112 6.63 16.86 -17.64
C GLU A 112 6.42 18.37 -17.67
N THR A 113 7.26 19.12 -16.95
CA THR A 113 7.39 20.57 -17.11
C THR A 113 8.45 20.84 -18.16
N ILE A 114 8.12 21.69 -19.15
CA ILE A 114 8.97 21.96 -20.29
C ILE A 114 9.39 23.43 -20.29
N ARG A 115 10.67 23.68 -20.39
CA ARG A 115 11.23 25.02 -20.64
C ARG A 115 11.69 25.08 -22.10
N THR A 116 11.19 26.06 -22.86
CA THR A 116 11.57 26.31 -24.24
C THR A 116 12.78 27.25 -24.32
N GLU A 117 13.44 27.33 -25.46
CA GLU A 117 14.66 28.14 -25.67
C GLU A 117 14.38 29.65 -25.52
N ASP A 118 13.18 30.10 -25.76
CA ASP A 118 12.71 31.48 -25.54
C ASP A 118 12.42 31.80 -24.05
N GLY A 119 12.69 30.83 -23.15
CA GLY A 119 12.54 30.96 -21.70
C GLY A 119 11.13 30.72 -21.17
N ARG A 120 10.14 30.44 -22.00
CA ARG A 120 8.78 30.10 -21.53
C ARG A 120 8.78 28.75 -20.82
N ILE A 121 7.95 28.65 -19.76
CA ILE A 121 7.77 27.42 -18.98
C ILE A 121 6.34 26.96 -19.20
N TYR A 122 6.17 25.75 -19.70
CA TYR A 122 4.91 25.06 -19.83
C TYR A 122 4.76 23.98 -18.77
N GLN A 123 3.64 23.98 -18.05
CA GLN A 123 3.36 23.05 -16.95
C GLN A 123 2.17 22.15 -17.29
N PRO A 124 2.08 20.94 -16.73
CA PRO A 124 0.98 20.01 -16.97
C PRO A 124 -0.41 20.62 -16.73
N GLU A 125 -0.52 21.49 -15.74
CA GLU A 125 -1.77 22.16 -15.37
C GLU A 125 -2.34 23.03 -16.50
N MET A 126 -1.51 23.44 -17.45
CA MET A 126 -1.92 24.27 -18.60
C MET A 126 -2.71 23.45 -19.63
N VAL A 127 -2.61 22.12 -19.60
CA VAL A 127 -3.26 21.20 -20.56
C VAL A 127 -4.15 20.14 -19.89
N LEU A 128 -4.11 20.05 -18.56
CA LEU A 128 -4.88 19.05 -17.81
C LEU A 128 -6.11 19.67 -17.17
N GLY A 129 -7.22 18.94 -17.22
CA GLY A 129 -8.41 19.21 -16.42
C GLY A 129 -8.18 18.95 -14.93
N PRO A 130 -9.23 18.99 -14.11
CA PRO A 130 -9.13 18.72 -12.69
C PRO A 130 -8.55 17.32 -12.42
N ALA A 131 -7.77 17.19 -11.35
CA ALA A 131 -7.23 15.91 -10.93
C ALA A 131 -8.35 14.88 -10.72
N ARG A 132 -8.14 13.68 -11.19
CA ARG A 132 -9.11 12.58 -11.03
C ARG A 132 -8.87 11.87 -9.71
N LYS A 133 -9.93 11.29 -9.14
CA LYS A 133 -9.78 10.44 -7.98
C LYS A 133 -8.77 9.32 -8.29
N GLY A 134 -7.72 9.24 -7.48
CA GLY A 134 -6.76 8.15 -7.52
C GLY A 134 -7.35 6.84 -6.96
N LEU A 135 -6.53 5.81 -6.91
CA LEU A 135 -6.84 4.55 -6.24
C LEU A 135 -5.97 4.43 -4.99
N LYS A 136 -6.54 3.92 -3.93
CA LYS A 136 -5.83 3.70 -2.66
C LYS A 136 -6.17 2.34 -2.08
N VAL A 137 -5.13 1.56 -1.78
CA VAL A 137 -5.24 0.29 -1.05
C VAL A 137 -4.45 0.41 0.23
N THR A 138 -5.06 0.04 1.36
CA THR A 138 -4.35 -0.05 2.63
C THR A 138 -4.29 -1.49 3.09
N TYR A 139 -3.12 -1.91 3.56
CA TYR A 139 -2.84 -3.24 4.09
C TYR A 139 -2.29 -3.17 5.50
N THR A 140 -2.86 -3.94 6.40
CA THR A 140 -2.31 -4.21 7.73
C THR A 140 -2.39 -5.69 8.04
N THR A 141 -1.36 -6.20 8.66
CA THR A 141 -1.35 -7.54 9.24
C THR A 141 -1.22 -7.42 10.76
N ASP A 142 -0.58 -8.30 11.44
CA ASP A 142 -0.40 -8.45 12.89
C ASP A 142 -0.41 -7.14 13.68
N THR A 143 -1.56 -6.78 14.23
CA THR A 143 -1.70 -5.55 15.00
C THR A 143 -2.95 -5.51 15.88
N ARG A 144 -2.89 -4.77 16.98
CA ARG A 144 -4.08 -4.26 17.66
C ARG A 144 -4.65 -3.05 16.89
N PRO A 145 -5.95 -2.76 17.03
CA PRO A 145 -6.53 -1.51 16.54
C PRO A 145 -5.76 -0.29 17.03
N THR A 146 -5.48 0.65 16.12
CA THR A 146 -4.83 1.93 16.43
C THR A 146 -5.42 3.07 15.60
N ASP A 147 -5.36 4.29 16.12
CA ASP A 147 -5.75 5.50 15.38
C ASP A 147 -4.89 5.71 14.13
N SER A 148 -3.65 5.20 14.13
CA SER A 148 -2.76 5.25 12.97
C SER A 148 -3.36 4.48 11.79
N ILE A 149 -3.97 3.32 12.03
CA ILE A 149 -4.66 2.54 11.00
C ILE A 149 -5.81 3.36 10.42
N VAL A 150 -6.67 3.93 11.28
CA VAL A 150 -7.83 4.73 10.83
C VAL A 150 -7.38 5.91 9.96
N ARG A 151 -6.35 6.66 10.42
CA ARG A 151 -5.83 7.81 9.66
C ARG A 151 -5.29 7.40 8.30
N ASN A 152 -4.49 6.34 8.24
CA ASN A 152 -3.85 5.91 7.01
C ASN A 152 -4.80 5.15 6.07
N ALA A 153 -5.78 4.42 6.58
CA ALA A 153 -6.81 3.75 5.78
C ALA A 153 -7.91 4.69 5.28
N ARG A 154 -7.97 5.93 5.77
CA ARG A 154 -9.05 6.87 5.43
C ARG A 154 -9.26 6.98 3.92
N GLY A 155 -10.52 6.70 3.50
CA GLY A 155 -10.94 6.82 2.12
C GLY A 155 -10.30 5.82 1.14
N SER A 156 -9.70 4.74 1.64
CA SER A 156 -9.18 3.68 0.79
C SER A 156 -10.29 3.03 -0.01
N ASP A 157 -9.98 2.68 -1.26
CA ASP A 157 -10.90 1.91 -2.10
C ASP A 157 -10.97 0.47 -1.62
N LEU A 158 -9.84 -0.06 -1.11
CA LEU A 158 -9.76 -1.37 -0.47
C LEU A 158 -8.91 -1.28 0.80
N PHE A 159 -9.41 -1.85 1.89
CA PHE A 159 -8.64 -2.08 3.11
C PHE A 159 -8.51 -3.58 3.36
N ILE A 160 -7.29 -4.09 3.26
CA ILE A 160 -6.94 -5.47 3.59
C ILE A 160 -6.42 -5.46 5.02
N CYS A 161 -7.16 -6.10 5.92
CA CYS A 161 -6.90 -6.07 7.35
C CYS A 161 -6.81 -7.47 7.93
N GLU A 162 -5.97 -7.66 8.94
CA GLU A 162 -6.06 -8.89 9.71
C GLU A 162 -7.41 -9.03 10.39
N GLY A 163 -7.83 -10.27 10.57
CA GLY A 163 -8.91 -10.68 11.45
C GLY A 163 -8.55 -12.07 11.97
N MET A 164 -7.73 -12.11 13.04
CA MET A 164 -7.26 -13.38 13.59
C MET A 164 -8.39 -14.18 14.22
N TYR A 165 -9.34 -13.51 14.86
CA TYR A 165 -10.38 -14.12 15.67
C TYR A 165 -11.78 -13.73 15.21
N GLY A 166 -12.62 -14.74 14.94
CA GLY A 166 -14.03 -14.54 14.55
C GLY A 166 -14.97 -14.39 15.75
N GLU A 167 -14.71 -15.09 16.85
CA GLU A 167 -15.62 -15.15 17.98
C GLU A 167 -15.57 -13.91 18.87
N LYS A 168 -16.75 -13.45 19.33
CA LYS A 168 -16.87 -12.27 20.23
C LYS A 168 -16.14 -12.47 21.57
N GLY A 169 -16.01 -13.73 22.03
CA GLY A 169 -15.29 -14.09 23.25
C GLY A 169 -13.77 -13.97 23.16
N ASP A 170 -13.22 -13.90 21.97
CA ASP A 170 -11.77 -13.95 21.72
C ASP A 170 -11.05 -12.60 21.88
N VAL A 171 -11.72 -11.54 22.27
CA VAL A 171 -11.08 -10.22 22.49
C VAL A 171 -9.89 -10.31 23.44
N ASN A 172 -9.98 -11.12 24.51
CA ASN A 172 -8.87 -11.29 25.45
C ASN A 172 -7.65 -11.95 24.78
N ASN A 173 -7.87 -12.93 23.91
CA ASN A 173 -6.80 -13.55 23.12
C ASN A 173 -6.21 -12.56 22.12
N ALA A 174 -7.05 -11.79 21.44
CA ALA A 174 -6.61 -10.73 20.55
C ALA A 174 -5.71 -9.70 21.25
N VAL A 175 -6.08 -9.25 22.43
CA VAL A 175 -5.27 -8.34 23.26
C VAL A 175 -3.95 -9.02 23.68
N LYS A 176 -4.01 -10.24 24.20
CA LYS A 176 -2.85 -10.99 24.69
C LYS A 176 -1.81 -11.23 23.60
N TYR A 177 -2.25 -11.57 22.39
CA TYR A 177 -1.36 -11.95 21.30
C TYR A 177 -1.09 -10.80 20.31
N LYS A 178 -1.66 -9.61 20.54
CA LYS A 178 -1.49 -8.42 19.70
C LYS A 178 -2.06 -8.57 18.29
N HIS A 179 -3.24 -9.16 18.20
CA HIS A 179 -4.07 -9.29 17.00
C HIS A 179 -5.43 -8.62 17.21
N MET A 180 -6.34 -8.73 16.25
CA MET A 180 -7.70 -8.20 16.38
C MET A 180 -8.77 -9.21 15.99
N THR A 181 -9.98 -8.91 16.41
CA THR A 181 -11.17 -9.65 16.02
C THR A 181 -11.74 -9.11 14.72
N PHE A 182 -12.58 -9.89 14.05
CA PHE A 182 -13.31 -9.46 12.84
C PHE A 182 -14.13 -8.19 13.09
N GLU A 183 -14.81 -8.10 14.25
CA GLU A 183 -15.58 -6.90 14.59
C GLU A 183 -14.70 -5.66 14.77
N GLU A 184 -13.51 -5.81 15.36
CA GLU A 184 -12.56 -4.71 15.52
C GLU A 184 -12.08 -4.21 14.16
N ALA A 185 -11.77 -5.11 13.22
CA ALA A 185 -11.43 -4.76 11.84
C ALA A 185 -12.58 -4.03 11.13
N GLY A 186 -13.81 -4.52 11.29
CA GLY A 186 -15.02 -3.85 10.76
C GLY A 186 -15.20 -2.43 11.31
N ARG A 187 -14.97 -2.22 12.62
CA ARG A 187 -15.02 -0.89 13.24
C ARG A 187 -13.95 0.06 12.67
N LEU A 188 -12.73 -0.42 12.49
CA LEU A 188 -11.65 0.36 11.84
C LEU A 188 -12.03 0.76 10.41
N ALA A 189 -12.55 -0.19 9.63
CA ALA A 189 -13.00 0.06 8.25
C ALA A 189 -14.09 1.14 8.19
N LYS A 190 -15.09 1.04 9.08
CA LYS A 190 -16.18 2.04 9.21
C LYS A 190 -15.64 3.41 9.60
N GLN A 191 -14.78 3.49 10.61
CA GLN A 191 -14.18 4.75 11.06
C GLN A 191 -13.30 5.41 10.00
N ALA A 192 -12.61 4.61 9.22
CA ALA A 192 -11.77 5.08 8.12
C ALA A 192 -12.58 5.45 6.86
N GLY A 193 -13.84 5.05 6.77
CA GLY A 193 -14.68 5.31 5.60
C GLY A 193 -14.11 4.66 4.34
N VAL A 194 -13.62 3.44 4.44
CA VAL A 194 -13.14 2.67 3.29
C VAL A 194 -14.32 2.17 2.48
N LYS A 195 -14.11 1.84 1.20
CA LYS A 195 -15.19 1.33 0.35
C LYS A 195 -15.38 -0.18 0.49
N GLU A 196 -14.30 -0.91 0.65
CA GLU A 196 -14.28 -2.36 0.72
C GLU A 196 -13.32 -2.82 1.79
N LEU A 197 -13.68 -3.86 2.54
CA LEU A 197 -12.85 -4.51 3.55
C LEU A 197 -12.64 -5.96 3.18
N TRP A 198 -11.37 -6.38 3.09
CA TRP A 198 -11.00 -7.78 3.03
C TRP A 198 -10.34 -8.20 4.34
N LEU A 199 -10.86 -9.25 4.94
CA LEU A 199 -10.25 -9.86 6.12
C LEU A 199 -9.26 -10.94 5.70
N THR A 200 -8.13 -11.00 6.39
CA THR A 200 -7.06 -11.96 6.15
C THR A 200 -6.41 -12.36 7.46
N HIS A 201 -5.38 -13.20 7.43
CA HIS A 201 -4.60 -13.59 8.61
C HIS A 201 -5.43 -14.32 9.67
N TYR A 202 -6.31 -15.21 9.24
CA TYR A 202 -7.16 -16.00 10.14
C TYR A 202 -6.33 -16.94 11.04
N SER A 203 -6.80 -17.14 12.27
CA SER A 203 -6.25 -18.18 13.14
C SER A 203 -6.34 -19.55 12.45
N PRO A 204 -5.28 -20.38 12.49
CA PRO A 204 -5.37 -21.77 12.01
C PRO A 204 -6.47 -22.59 12.68
N ALA A 205 -6.94 -22.18 13.87
CA ALA A 205 -8.06 -22.80 14.56
C ALA A 205 -9.43 -22.39 14.00
N LEU A 206 -9.49 -21.35 13.16
CA LEU A 206 -10.73 -20.83 12.60
C LEU A 206 -11.11 -21.60 11.33
N ASN A 207 -11.90 -22.67 11.48
CA ASN A 207 -12.23 -23.56 10.38
C ASN A 207 -13.25 -23.00 9.36
N ARG A 208 -14.08 -22.03 9.77
CA ARG A 208 -15.16 -21.46 8.95
C ARG A 208 -15.25 -19.96 9.18
N PRO A 209 -14.35 -19.15 8.64
CA PRO A 209 -14.34 -17.69 8.85
C PRO A 209 -15.62 -17.01 8.33
N GLU A 210 -16.26 -17.59 7.31
CA GLU A 210 -17.51 -17.08 6.73
C GLU A 210 -18.66 -16.98 7.72
N GLN A 211 -18.66 -17.77 8.79
CA GLN A 211 -19.72 -17.74 9.82
C GLN A 211 -19.81 -16.39 10.55
N TYR A 212 -18.70 -15.67 10.59
CA TYR A 212 -18.58 -14.41 11.34
C TYR A 212 -18.69 -13.16 10.45
N ILE A 213 -18.80 -13.35 9.14
CA ILE A 213 -18.87 -12.24 8.18
C ILE A 213 -20.15 -11.42 8.38
N GLU A 214 -21.25 -12.05 8.74
CA GLU A 214 -22.51 -11.34 8.95
C GLU A 214 -22.45 -10.37 10.13
N ASP A 215 -21.75 -10.72 11.20
CA ASP A 215 -21.51 -9.80 12.33
C ASP A 215 -20.70 -8.58 11.88
N VAL A 216 -19.71 -8.77 10.99
CA VAL A 216 -18.93 -7.65 10.42
C VAL A 216 -19.79 -6.77 9.52
N ARG A 217 -20.68 -7.36 8.70
CA ARG A 217 -21.60 -6.64 7.81
C ARG A 217 -22.59 -5.76 8.56
N GLN A 218 -22.96 -6.12 9.80
CA GLN A 218 -23.79 -5.27 10.67
C GLN A 218 -23.03 -4.00 11.10
N ILE A 219 -21.70 -4.03 11.15
CA ILE A 219 -20.85 -2.92 11.57
C ILE A 219 -20.42 -2.07 10.37
N PHE A 220 -19.98 -2.74 9.32
CA PHE A 220 -19.44 -2.14 8.10
C PHE A 220 -20.21 -2.68 6.88
N GLN A 221 -20.94 -1.77 6.20
CA GLN A 221 -21.78 -2.04 5.03
C GLN A 221 -21.16 -1.40 3.78
#